data_e90186d7cca95c35516400588c8fa852
#
_entry.id   e90186d7cca95c35516400588c8fa852
#
_cell.length_a   1.000
_cell.length_b   1.000
_cell.length_c   1.000
_cell.angle_alpha   90.00
_cell.angle_beta   90.00
_cell.angle_gamma   90.00
#
_symmetry.space_group_name_H-M   'P 1'
#
loop_
_entity.id
_entity.type
_entity.pdbx_description
1 polymer ?
#
loop_
_entity_poly.entity_id
_entity_poly.type
_entity_poly.pdbx_seq_one_letter_code
_entity_poly.pdbx_strand_id
1 'polypeptide(L)'
;MGMYKYIKETFEKEYHERSMILRKRITEWRKLGTVSRIERPTNLARARSLGYKAKEGIFMARVAVGRGSRKRPHPWGGRKPAKNVAYLSPGKSLQRQSEEKAARRFPNLEVINSYWVGQDGVKKYFEVIMADKRLLPNVKGRAFRGLTSAGKKGRK
;
A
#
# COMPACT_ATOMS: atom_id res chain seq x y z
N MET A 1 -7.72 28.34 -3.18
CA MET A 1 -7.72 26.91 -2.85
C MET A 1 -7.51 26.12 -4.13
N GLY A 2 -6.61 25.15 -4.14
CA GLY A 2 -6.23 24.46 -5.37
C GLY A 2 -7.15 23.30 -5.75
N MET A 3 -7.14 22.93 -7.02
CA MET A 3 -7.87 21.82 -7.65
C MET A 3 -7.80 20.51 -6.85
N TYR A 4 -6.67 20.20 -6.23
CA TYR A 4 -6.46 18.96 -5.47
C TYR A 4 -7.35 18.82 -4.23
N LYS A 5 -7.84 19.92 -3.67
CA LYS A 5 -8.82 19.88 -2.58
C LYS A 5 -10.10 19.20 -3.04
N TYR A 6 -10.65 19.65 -4.17
CA TYR A 6 -11.90 19.10 -4.73
C TYR A 6 -11.75 17.64 -5.16
N ILE A 7 -10.61 17.27 -5.75
CA ILE A 7 -10.32 15.87 -6.11
C ILE A 7 -10.31 14.98 -4.85
N LYS A 8 -9.72 15.47 -3.77
CA LYS A 8 -9.69 14.75 -2.49
C LYS A 8 -11.09 14.60 -1.90
N GLU A 9 -11.86 15.67 -1.85
CA GLU A 9 -13.24 15.67 -1.36
C GLU A 9 -14.13 14.72 -2.17
N THR A 10 -14.02 14.73 -3.50
CA THR A 10 -14.74 13.79 -4.37
C THR A 10 -14.38 12.34 -4.05
N PHE A 11 -13.10 12.04 -3.88
CA PHE A 11 -12.65 10.69 -3.53
C PHE A 11 -13.18 10.24 -2.16
N GLU A 12 -13.16 11.12 -1.16
CA GLU A 12 -13.67 10.84 0.17
C GLU A 12 -15.20 10.62 0.14
N LYS A 13 -15.93 11.45 -0.60
CA LYS A 13 -17.37 11.32 -0.81
C LYS A 13 -17.73 9.99 -1.49
N GLU A 14 -17.07 9.64 -2.60
CA GLU A 14 -17.25 8.35 -3.29
C GLU A 14 -17.07 7.16 -2.33
N TYR A 15 -16.10 7.27 -1.43
CA TYR A 15 -15.81 6.21 -0.47
C TYR A 15 -16.87 6.12 0.64
N HIS A 16 -17.29 7.25 1.22
CA HIS A 16 -18.29 7.29 2.29
C HIS A 16 -19.67 6.81 1.81
N GLU A 17 -20.10 7.26 0.65
CA GLU A 17 -21.37 6.91 0.03
C GLU A 17 -21.37 5.52 -0.61
N ARG A 18 -20.22 4.86 -0.67
CA ARG A 18 -20.05 3.58 -1.37
C ARG A 18 -20.62 3.61 -2.79
N SER A 19 -20.25 4.62 -3.54
CA SER A 19 -20.75 4.89 -4.88
C SER A 19 -20.65 3.67 -5.80
N MET A 20 -21.49 3.63 -6.84
CA MET A 20 -21.45 2.58 -7.86
C MET A 20 -20.07 2.45 -8.51
N ILE A 21 -19.37 3.59 -8.68
CA ILE A 21 -18.01 3.65 -9.24
C ILE A 21 -17.04 2.87 -8.34
N LEU A 22 -17.08 3.13 -7.03
CA LEU A 22 -16.22 2.43 -6.07
C LEU A 22 -16.52 0.92 -6.05
N ARG A 23 -17.80 0.53 -6.09
CA ARG A 23 -18.18 -0.90 -6.11
C ARG A 23 -17.66 -1.62 -7.36
N LYS A 24 -17.77 -1.01 -8.54
CA LYS A 24 -17.20 -1.53 -9.80
C LYS A 24 -15.69 -1.67 -9.70
N ARG A 25 -14.98 -0.64 -9.25
CA ARG A 25 -13.52 -0.68 -9.04
C ARG A 25 -13.10 -1.82 -8.12
N ILE A 26 -13.75 -1.99 -6.97
CA ILE A 26 -13.42 -3.07 -6.01
C ILE A 26 -13.69 -4.45 -6.65
N THR A 27 -14.75 -4.60 -7.41
CA THR A 27 -15.07 -5.85 -8.11
C THR A 27 -13.98 -6.21 -9.13
N GLU A 28 -13.49 -5.24 -9.89
CA GLU A 28 -12.37 -5.41 -10.80
C GLU A 28 -11.08 -5.76 -10.05
N TRP A 29 -10.79 -5.05 -8.95
CA TRP A 29 -9.57 -5.30 -8.16
C TRP A 29 -9.53 -6.69 -7.52
N ARG A 30 -10.68 -7.28 -7.23
CA ARG A 30 -10.76 -8.67 -6.73
C ARG A 30 -10.30 -9.69 -7.76
N LYS A 31 -10.55 -9.42 -9.05
CA LYS A 31 -10.16 -10.28 -10.17
C LYS A 31 -8.66 -10.19 -10.49
N LEU A 32 -8.03 -9.07 -10.11
CA LEU A 32 -6.60 -8.85 -10.33
C LEU A 32 -5.76 -9.68 -9.35
N GLY A 33 -4.51 -9.94 -9.74
CA GLY A 33 -3.53 -10.57 -8.86
C GLY A 33 -3.18 -9.73 -7.62
N THR A 34 -2.44 -10.33 -6.69
CA THR A 34 -2.05 -9.66 -5.44
C THR A 34 -1.27 -8.37 -5.68
N VAL A 35 -0.45 -8.32 -6.72
CA VAL A 35 0.31 -7.14 -7.15
C VAL A 35 0.06 -6.94 -8.63
N SER A 36 -0.53 -5.81 -9.00
CA SER A 36 -0.80 -5.43 -10.39
C SER A 36 -0.21 -4.05 -10.68
N ARG A 37 0.44 -3.91 -11.83
CA ARG A 37 0.88 -2.61 -12.34
C ARG A 37 -0.35 -1.80 -12.74
N ILE A 38 -0.33 -0.51 -12.46
CA ILE A 38 -1.36 0.45 -12.88
C ILE A 38 -0.70 1.62 -13.60
N GLU A 39 -1.38 2.16 -14.59
CA GLU A 39 -0.89 3.30 -15.38
C GLU A 39 -1.16 4.62 -14.68
N ARG A 40 -2.32 4.73 -14.05
CA ARG A 40 -2.79 5.98 -13.41
C ARG A 40 -3.18 5.74 -11.96
N PRO A 41 -2.84 6.67 -11.05
CA PRO A 41 -3.26 6.60 -9.66
C PRO A 41 -4.77 6.78 -9.52
N THR A 42 -5.39 6.00 -8.64
CA THR A 42 -6.82 6.14 -8.31
C THR A 42 -7.09 7.45 -7.56
N ASN A 43 -6.21 7.85 -6.65
CA ASN A 43 -6.27 9.11 -5.93
C ASN A 43 -5.07 9.99 -6.31
N LEU A 44 -5.26 10.82 -7.35
CA LEU A 44 -4.20 11.68 -7.89
C LEU A 44 -3.70 12.71 -6.88
N ALA A 45 -4.59 13.29 -6.09
CA ALA A 45 -4.24 14.29 -5.08
C ALA A 45 -3.28 13.68 -4.04
N ARG A 46 -3.60 12.49 -3.54
CA ARG A 46 -2.76 11.80 -2.57
C ARG A 46 -1.46 11.31 -3.18
N ALA A 47 -1.50 10.75 -4.39
CA ALA A 47 -0.31 10.28 -5.09
C ALA A 47 0.72 11.41 -5.26
N ARG A 48 0.28 12.58 -5.73
CA ARG A 48 1.17 13.73 -5.95
C ARG A 48 1.75 14.28 -4.64
N SER A 49 0.96 14.34 -3.57
CA SER A 49 1.47 14.76 -2.25
C SER A 49 2.55 13.82 -1.71
N LEU A 50 2.59 12.57 -2.17
CA LEU A 50 3.56 11.53 -1.78
C LEU A 50 4.72 11.36 -2.78
N GLY A 51 4.82 12.25 -3.78
CA GLY A 51 5.95 12.28 -4.69
C GLY A 51 5.71 11.63 -6.06
N TYR A 52 4.47 11.24 -6.38
CA TYR A 52 4.14 10.78 -7.73
C TYR A 52 4.27 11.90 -8.77
N LYS A 53 4.92 11.60 -9.86
CA LYS A 53 4.98 12.43 -11.08
C LYS A 53 4.70 11.55 -12.28
N ALA A 54 3.89 12.06 -13.21
CA ALA A 54 3.60 11.37 -14.47
C ALA A 54 4.76 11.56 -15.45
N LYS A 55 5.85 10.86 -15.21
CA LYS A 55 7.03 10.84 -16.08
C LYS A 55 7.62 9.45 -16.12
N GLU A 56 8.41 9.20 -17.16
CA GLU A 56 9.18 7.97 -17.29
C GLU A 56 10.04 7.70 -16.05
N GLY A 57 10.17 6.42 -15.69
CA GLY A 57 10.92 6.00 -14.50
C GLY A 57 10.12 6.03 -13.20
N ILE A 58 8.87 6.54 -13.17
CA ILE A 58 7.97 6.44 -12.02
C ILE A 58 6.84 5.47 -12.35
N PHE A 59 6.71 4.44 -11.54
CA PHE A 59 5.76 3.35 -11.72
C PHE A 59 4.82 3.27 -10.53
N MET A 60 3.63 2.75 -10.78
CA MET A 60 2.67 2.48 -9.72
C MET A 60 2.20 1.03 -9.76
N ALA A 61 2.04 0.46 -8.57
CA ALA A 61 1.45 -0.86 -8.40
C ALA A 61 0.31 -0.81 -7.39
N ARG A 62 -0.80 -1.49 -7.70
CA ARG A 62 -1.85 -1.76 -6.73
C ARG A 62 -1.59 -3.09 -6.06
N VAL A 63 -1.66 -3.10 -4.74
CA VAL A 63 -1.38 -4.28 -3.92
C VAL A 63 -2.55 -4.61 -3.02
N ALA A 64 -3.00 -5.85 -3.10
CA ALA A 64 -4.04 -6.38 -2.22
C ALA A 64 -3.40 -7.07 -1.00
N VAL A 65 -3.88 -6.70 0.20
CA VAL A 65 -3.43 -7.28 1.47
C VAL A 65 -4.64 -7.75 2.26
N GLY A 66 -4.60 -8.98 2.78
CA GLY A 66 -5.67 -9.52 3.62
C GLY A 66 -5.87 -8.72 4.91
N ARG A 67 -7.11 -8.56 5.34
CA ARG A 67 -7.47 -7.83 6.56
C ARG A 67 -7.33 -8.68 7.84
N GLY A 68 -7.15 -9.97 7.72
CA GLY A 68 -7.14 -10.88 8.84
C GLY A 68 -6.25 -10.43 10.01
N SER A 69 -6.72 -10.69 11.21
CA SER A 69 -5.94 -10.54 12.44
C SER A 69 -5.15 -11.82 12.72
N ARG A 70 -4.00 -11.67 13.33
CA ARG A 70 -3.16 -12.79 13.71
C ARG A 70 -3.72 -13.42 14.99
N LYS A 71 -4.43 -14.55 14.86
CA LYS A 71 -4.90 -15.31 16.00
C LYS A 71 -3.74 -16.06 16.63
N ARG A 72 -3.75 -16.12 17.95
CA ARG A 72 -2.91 -17.03 18.71
C ARG A 72 -3.58 -18.40 18.81
N PRO A 73 -2.84 -19.52 18.79
CA PRO A 73 -3.40 -20.81 19.16
C PRO A 73 -3.99 -20.74 20.57
N HIS A 74 -5.15 -21.36 20.78
CA HIS A 74 -5.76 -21.46 22.09
C HIS A 74 -4.78 -22.14 23.05
N PRO A 75 -4.57 -21.61 24.27
CA PRO A 75 -3.76 -22.29 25.27
C PRO A 75 -4.48 -23.55 25.73
N TRP A 76 -3.72 -24.62 25.85
CA TRP A 76 -4.14 -25.94 26.34
C TRP A 76 -3.05 -26.57 27.14
N GLY A 77 -3.33 -27.61 27.94
CA GLY A 77 -2.35 -28.35 28.70
C GLY A 77 -1.66 -27.54 29.80
N GLY A 78 -2.40 -26.73 30.58
CA GLY A 78 -1.85 -25.98 31.72
C GLY A 78 -0.98 -24.78 31.37
N ARG A 79 -1.05 -24.25 30.14
CA ARG A 79 -0.31 -23.05 29.72
C ARG A 79 -0.65 -21.83 30.59
N LYS A 80 0.39 -21.06 30.95
CA LYS A 80 0.30 -19.87 31.81
C LYS A 80 -0.74 -18.84 31.29
N PRO A 81 -1.67 -18.40 32.16
CA PRO A 81 -2.72 -17.42 31.78
C PRO A 81 -2.22 -16.11 31.20
N ALA A 82 -1.04 -15.63 31.62
CA ALA A 82 -0.42 -14.41 31.09
C ALA A 82 -0.16 -14.44 29.57
N LYS A 83 -0.20 -15.60 28.92
CA LYS A 83 -0.02 -15.78 27.48
C LYS A 83 -1.34 -16.05 26.73
N ASN A 84 -2.48 -15.92 27.39
CA ASN A 84 -3.82 -16.18 26.85
C ASN A 84 -4.40 -15.01 26.03
N VAL A 85 -3.58 -14.28 25.31
CA VAL A 85 -4.05 -13.21 24.42
C VAL A 85 -4.58 -13.82 23.14
N ALA A 86 -5.88 -13.63 22.84
CA ALA A 86 -6.52 -14.17 21.64
C ALA A 86 -5.95 -13.61 20.34
N TYR A 87 -5.51 -12.36 20.35
CA TYR A 87 -4.98 -11.67 19.18
C TYR A 87 -3.62 -11.04 19.46
N LEU A 88 -2.72 -11.13 18.49
CA LEU A 88 -1.43 -10.45 18.51
C LEU A 88 -1.45 -9.27 17.54
N SER A 89 -1.06 -8.10 18.02
CA SER A 89 -0.79 -6.96 17.15
C SER A 89 0.40 -7.29 16.24
N PRO A 90 0.25 -7.23 14.90
CA PRO A 90 1.36 -7.50 14.01
C PRO A 90 2.40 -6.38 14.13
N GLY A 91 3.68 -6.74 14.17
CA GLY A 91 4.80 -5.79 14.18
C GLY A 91 4.97 -5.00 12.88
N LYS A 92 4.20 -5.35 11.82
CA LYS A 92 4.17 -4.69 10.51
C LYS A 92 2.76 -4.27 10.16
N SER A 93 2.57 -3.00 9.79
CA SER A 93 1.29 -2.52 9.26
C SER A 93 0.97 -3.17 7.91
N LEU A 94 -0.32 -3.21 7.54
CA LEU A 94 -0.74 -3.73 6.24
C LEU A 94 -0.18 -2.90 5.08
N GLN A 95 -0.01 -1.59 5.30
CA GLN A 95 0.63 -0.70 4.32
C GLN A 95 2.09 -1.10 4.08
N ARG A 96 2.87 -1.34 5.13
CA ARG A 96 4.25 -1.83 4.99
C ARG A 96 4.32 -3.20 4.32
N GLN A 97 3.37 -4.10 4.62
CA GLN A 97 3.28 -5.39 3.93
C GLN A 97 3.03 -5.21 2.43
N SER A 98 2.22 -4.20 2.04
CA SER A 98 2.01 -3.90 0.62
C SER A 98 3.27 -3.40 -0.08
N GLU A 99 4.05 -2.55 0.58
CA GLU A 99 5.35 -2.07 0.08
C GLU A 99 6.34 -3.22 -0.11
N GLU A 100 6.45 -4.12 0.86
CA GLU A 100 7.31 -5.29 0.78
C GLU A 100 6.89 -6.25 -0.36
N LYS A 101 5.57 -6.45 -0.56
CA LYS A 101 5.07 -7.26 -1.69
C LYS A 101 5.39 -6.63 -3.04
N ALA A 102 5.22 -5.32 -3.17
CA ALA A 102 5.58 -4.59 -4.38
C ALA A 102 7.08 -4.67 -4.67
N ALA A 103 7.92 -4.44 -3.66
CA ALA A 103 9.37 -4.53 -3.79
C ALA A 103 9.86 -5.93 -4.24
N ARG A 104 9.25 -7.00 -3.72
CA ARG A 104 9.57 -8.37 -4.16
C ARG A 104 9.16 -8.65 -5.62
N ARG A 105 8.04 -8.08 -6.05
CA ARG A 105 7.55 -8.26 -7.43
C ARG A 105 8.36 -7.47 -8.45
N PHE A 106 8.90 -6.33 -8.05
CA PHE A 106 9.64 -5.41 -8.91
C PHE A 106 11.02 -5.09 -8.30
N PRO A 107 11.98 -6.03 -8.34
CA PRO A 107 13.28 -5.87 -7.66
C PRO A 107 14.13 -4.73 -8.24
N ASN A 108 13.89 -4.34 -9.49
CA ASN A 108 14.59 -3.22 -10.14
C ASN A 108 14.09 -1.84 -9.71
N LEU A 109 12.96 -1.77 -9.01
CA LEU A 109 12.33 -0.54 -8.61
C LEU A 109 12.49 -0.29 -7.11
N GLU A 110 12.72 0.95 -6.72
CA GLU A 110 12.72 1.36 -5.32
C GLU A 110 11.36 1.92 -4.93
N VAL A 111 10.84 1.52 -3.77
CA VAL A 111 9.59 2.04 -3.22
C VAL A 111 9.83 3.42 -2.65
N ILE A 112 9.13 4.42 -3.18
CA ILE A 112 9.15 5.80 -2.66
C ILE A 112 8.18 5.94 -1.50
N ASN A 113 6.91 5.60 -1.73
CA ASN A 113 5.84 5.74 -0.75
C ASN A 113 4.62 4.89 -1.16
N SER A 114 3.62 4.84 -0.28
CA SER A 114 2.37 4.14 -0.54
C SER A 114 1.19 4.84 0.11
N TYR A 115 -0.02 4.53 -0.33
CA TYR A 115 -1.25 5.03 0.27
C TYR A 115 -2.41 4.06 0.07
N TRP A 116 -3.38 4.16 0.94
CA TRP A 116 -4.59 3.39 0.89
C TRP A 116 -5.58 3.96 -0.16
N VAL A 117 -6.27 3.08 -0.88
CA VAL A 117 -7.26 3.46 -1.90
C VAL A 117 -8.63 2.85 -1.70
N GLY A 118 -8.73 1.75 -0.98
CA GLY A 118 -10.02 1.13 -0.74
C GLY A 118 -9.89 -0.17 0.05
N GLN A 119 -11.04 -0.70 0.43
CA GLN A 119 -11.11 -1.99 1.11
C GLN A 119 -12.45 -2.67 0.89
N ASP A 120 -12.44 -3.97 1.00
CA ASP A 120 -13.63 -4.80 1.15
C ASP A 120 -13.63 -5.55 2.49
N GLY A 121 -14.53 -6.54 2.65
CA GLY A 121 -14.59 -7.36 3.87
C GLY A 121 -13.33 -8.19 4.12
N VAL A 122 -12.61 -8.58 3.08
CA VAL A 122 -11.49 -9.52 3.12
C VAL A 122 -10.14 -8.86 2.89
N LYS A 123 -10.07 -7.85 2.01
CA LYS A 123 -8.82 -7.24 1.56
C LYS A 123 -8.81 -5.73 1.73
N LYS A 124 -7.62 -5.16 1.97
CA LYS A 124 -7.30 -3.74 1.81
C LYS A 124 -6.43 -3.56 0.58
N TYR A 125 -6.68 -2.49 -0.15
CA TYR A 125 -5.96 -2.15 -1.38
C TYR A 125 -5.10 -0.91 -1.15
N PHE A 126 -3.83 -1.03 -1.49
CA PHE A 126 -2.85 0.05 -1.41
C PHE A 126 -2.27 0.31 -2.79
N GLU A 127 -1.97 1.55 -3.08
CA GLU A 127 -1.18 1.94 -4.24
C GLU A 127 0.22 2.31 -3.77
N VAL A 128 1.22 1.71 -4.41
CA VAL A 128 2.64 1.86 -4.10
C VAL A 128 3.30 2.61 -5.24
N ILE A 129 3.97 3.71 -4.90
CA ILE A 129 4.75 4.54 -5.82
C ILE A 129 6.17 4.01 -5.83
N MET A 130 6.67 3.66 -7.01
CA MET A 130 8.00 3.12 -7.20
C MET A 130 8.76 3.90 -8.25
N ALA A 131 10.09 3.94 -8.14
CA ALA A 131 10.95 4.60 -9.10
C ALA A 131 12.08 3.71 -9.56
N ASP A 132 12.42 3.82 -10.83
CA ASP A 132 13.60 3.19 -11.40
C ASP A 132 14.81 4.10 -11.18
N LYS A 133 15.80 3.57 -10.46
CA LYS A 133 17.04 4.30 -10.16
C LYS A 133 17.88 4.58 -11.41
N ARG A 134 17.77 3.74 -12.43
CA ARG A 134 18.53 3.89 -13.68
C ARG A 134 17.99 5.05 -14.51
N LEU A 135 16.67 5.17 -14.60
CA LEU A 135 16.00 6.22 -15.37
C LEU A 135 15.95 7.57 -14.64
N LEU A 136 16.13 7.56 -13.32
CA LEU A 136 16.00 8.74 -12.47
C LEU A 136 17.24 8.99 -11.58
N PRO A 137 18.46 9.15 -12.15
CA PRO A 137 19.68 9.29 -11.35
C PRO A 137 19.69 10.53 -10.47
N ASN A 138 18.98 11.60 -10.86
CA ASN A 138 18.96 12.88 -10.16
C ASN A 138 17.88 12.99 -9.08
N VAL A 139 17.10 11.96 -8.83
CA VAL A 139 16.09 12.01 -7.75
C VAL A 139 16.77 11.93 -6.40
N LYS A 140 16.66 13.00 -5.62
CA LYS A 140 17.17 13.09 -4.26
C LYS A 140 16.09 12.65 -3.27
N GLY A 141 16.47 11.93 -2.23
CA GLY A 141 15.57 11.54 -1.15
C GLY A 141 16.02 10.25 -0.46
N ARG A 142 15.67 10.12 0.81
CA ARG A 142 16.05 8.94 1.62
C ARG A 142 15.41 7.66 1.12
N ALA A 143 14.14 7.73 0.70
CA ALA A 143 13.42 6.58 0.16
C ALA A 143 14.07 6.08 -1.12
N PHE A 144 14.31 6.98 -2.07
CA PHE A 144 14.95 6.67 -3.35
C PHE A 144 16.37 6.09 -3.19
N ARG A 145 17.13 6.57 -2.20
CA ARG A 145 18.47 6.04 -1.86
C ARG A 145 18.41 4.75 -1.01
N GLY A 146 17.24 4.25 -0.68
CA GLY A 146 17.04 3.09 0.18
C GLY A 146 17.49 3.29 1.64
N LEU A 147 17.56 4.54 2.11
CA LEU A 147 18.03 4.92 3.44
C LEU A 147 16.90 5.02 4.49
N THR A 148 15.70 4.60 4.15
CA THR A 148 14.60 4.48 5.12
C THR A 148 14.87 3.34 6.10
N SER A 149 14.24 3.36 7.27
CA SER A 149 14.34 2.27 8.25
C SER A 149 13.95 0.91 7.63
N ALA A 150 12.89 0.88 6.80
CA ALA A 150 12.46 -0.32 6.11
C ALA A 150 13.50 -0.80 5.09
N GLY A 151 14.06 0.11 4.28
CA GLY A 151 15.09 -0.21 3.30
C GLY A 151 16.39 -0.73 3.93
N LYS A 152 16.80 -0.16 5.07
CA LYS A 152 17.98 -0.64 5.82
C LYS A 152 17.75 -2.03 6.41
N LYS A 153 16.57 -2.30 6.98
CA LYS A 153 16.22 -3.60 7.55
C LYS A 153 16.06 -4.71 6.50
N GLY A 154 15.65 -4.35 5.29
CA GLY A 154 15.46 -5.31 4.19
C GLY A 154 16.76 -5.78 3.52
N ARG A 155 17.90 -5.15 3.83
CA ARG A 155 19.22 -5.47 3.29
C ARG A 155 20.12 -6.29 4.22
N LYS A 156 19.58 -6.72 5.36
CA LYS A 156 20.25 -7.65 6.28
C LYS A 156 20.05 -9.07 5.85
#